data_1399096c18d93f8afaac2e50ea5fbde0
#
_entry.id   1399096c18d93f8afaac2e50ea5fbde0
#
_cell.length_a   1.000
_cell.length_b   1.000
_cell.length_c   1.000
_cell.angle_alpha   90.00
_cell.angle_beta   90.00
_cell.angle_gamma   90.00
#
_symmetry.space_group_name_H-M   'P 1'
#
loop_
_entity.id
_entity.type
_entity.pdbx_description
1 polymer ?
#
loop_
_entity_poly.entity_id
_entity_poly.type
_entity_poly.pdbx_seq_one_letter_code
_entity_poly.pdbx_strand_id
1 'polypeptide(L)'
;MDMAAMSPDLEPDAMPVVRDVRDFDRRGGNLLERVVFNNRLAVVVVCAILTAVLGYFAATRLVLNASFERMIPQGQPSIRNYLEHKGDLRGLGNALRIVVENEDGDIFDPKYLEALKRVSDEMALTPGVDRAWMKSLWMPAVRWTEVTEEGFRGGPVMPDAYDGSPRAVEQLRQNIARSGIVGSLVSSDFKSAMVFVPLLDRDAATGKPIDYRSLSRILDEKVRDANEHASLGPRISVHTIGFAKVVGELIEGLAKVMAFFAAAAIVAIGVIYAYTRCPRSTALVIACSLVAVVWQLGLVALLGFELDPYSILVPFLVFAIGVSHGAQKMNGIMQDIGRGTHKLVAARYTFRRLFLAGLTALAADAVGF
;
A
#
# COMPACT_ATOMS: atom_id res chain seq x y z
N MET A 1 -17.42 -18.64 62.54
CA MET A 1 -16.36 -18.97 61.58
C MET A 1 -15.84 -17.64 61.08
N ASP A 2 -14.77 -17.18 61.76
CA ASP A 2 -14.20 -15.84 61.63
C ASP A 2 -13.60 -15.69 60.24
N MET A 3 -14.14 -14.75 59.46
CA MET A 3 -13.41 -14.19 58.34
C MET A 3 -12.38 -13.23 58.91
N ALA A 4 -11.22 -13.77 59.19
CA ALA A 4 -10.02 -13.01 59.55
C ALA A 4 -9.77 -11.92 58.51
N ALA A 5 -9.66 -10.71 59.00
CA ALA A 5 -9.21 -9.55 58.24
C ALA A 5 -7.88 -9.88 57.55
N MET A 6 -7.96 -10.08 56.23
CA MET A 6 -6.78 -10.06 55.38
C MET A 6 -6.23 -8.64 55.39
N SER A 7 -5.13 -8.44 56.11
CA SER A 7 -4.30 -7.28 55.96
C SER A 7 -3.99 -7.08 54.48
N PRO A 8 -4.09 -5.87 53.94
CA PRO A 8 -3.67 -5.61 52.58
C PRO A 8 -2.14 -5.77 52.54
N ASP A 9 -1.71 -6.98 52.15
CA ASP A 9 -0.30 -7.18 51.78
C ASP A 9 0.01 -6.14 50.69
N LEU A 10 0.80 -5.18 51.10
CA LEU A 10 1.36 -4.17 50.20
C LEU A 10 2.10 -4.94 49.12
N GLU A 11 1.58 -4.87 47.86
CA GLU A 11 2.33 -5.32 46.70
C GLU A 11 3.77 -4.80 46.83
N PRO A 12 4.81 -5.66 46.67
CA PRO A 12 6.20 -5.28 46.91
C PRO A 12 6.69 -4.03 46.13
N ASP A 13 5.95 -3.65 45.09
CA ASP A 13 6.23 -2.52 44.18
C ASP A 13 5.37 -1.26 44.47
N ALA A 14 4.59 -1.21 45.54
CA ALA A 14 3.75 -0.06 45.82
C ALA A 14 4.57 1.13 46.29
N MET A 15 4.70 2.15 45.47
CA MET A 15 5.34 3.41 45.82
C MET A 15 4.57 4.13 46.95
N PRO A 16 5.24 4.84 47.86
CA PRO A 16 4.61 5.53 48.98
C PRO A 16 3.59 6.59 48.49
N VAL A 17 2.45 6.69 49.21
CA VAL A 17 1.42 7.67 48.88
C VAL A 17 1.89 9.06 49.29
N VAL A 18 2.11 9.93 48.30
CA VAL A 18 2.52 11.34 48.51
C VAL A 18 1.36 12.22 48.07
N ARG A 19 0.68 12.85 49.03
CA ARG A 19 -0.52 13.68 48.78
C ARG A 19 -0.17 15.11 48.37
N ASP A 20 0.91 15.70 48.91
CA ASP A 20 1.40 17.02 48.51
C ASP A 20 2.68 16.89 47.70
N VAL A 21 2.79 17.63 46.61
CA VAL A 21 3.98 17.66 45.75
C VAL A 21 5.20 18.27 46.47
N ARG A 22 4.99 18.98 47.57
CA ARG A 22 6.06 19.56 48.38
C ARG A 22 6.82 18.50 49.18
N ASP A 23 6.14 17.42 49.57
CA ASP A 23 6.71 16.30 50.30
C ASP A 23 7.49 15.32 49.43
N PHE A 24 7.48 15.56 48.13
CA PHE A 24 8.17 14.71 47.18
C PHE A 24 9.59 15.16 46.89
N ASP A 25 10.56 14.26 47.06
CA ASP A 25 11.95 14.52 46.69
C ASP A 25 12.14 14.64 45.18
N ARG A 26 12.27 15.87 44.67
CA ARG A 26 12.50 16.18 43.25
C ARG A 26 13.90 15.84 42.75
N ARG A 27 14.85 15.57 43.66
CA ARG A 27 16.22 15.18 43.30
C ARG A 27 16.37 13.67 43.20
N GLY A 28 15.45 12.90 43.74
CA GLY A 28 15.38 11.46 43.59
C GLY A 28 15.07 11.02 42.15
N GLY A 29 15.38 9.78 41.84
CA GLY A 29 15.15 9.20 40.50
C GLY A 29 16.33 9.41 39.55
N ASN A 30 16.17 8.88 38.30
CA ASN A 30 17.21 8.96 37.27
C ASN A 30 17.34 10.36 36.64
N LEU A 31 18.44 10.61 35.94
CA LEU A 31 18.74 11.93 35.35
C LEU A 31 17.66 12.34 34.34
N LEU A 32 17.14 11.38 33.53
CA LEU A 32 16.12 11.65 32.51
C LEU A 32 14.79 12.08 33.15
N GLU A 33 14.37 11.40 34.23
CA GLU A 33 13.18 11.80 35.00
C GLU A 33 13.32 13.25 35.50
N ARG A 34 14.49 13.59 36.06
CA ARG A 34 14.74 14.94 36.57
C ARG A 34 14.67 15.98 35.46
N VAL A 35 15.30 15.74 34.32
CA VAL A 35 15.28 16.66 33.19
C VAL A 35 13.85 16.86 32.68
N VAL A 36 13.09 15.79 32.48
CA VAL A 36 11.74 15.86 31.90
C VAL A 36 10.76 16.52 32.88
N PHE A 37 10.69 16.05 34.13
CA PHE A 37 9.64 16.49 35.03
C PHE A 37 9.95 17.82 35.76
N ASN A 38 11.22 18.15 35.95
CA ASN A 38 11.57 19.43 36.56
C ASN A 38 11.51 20.59 35.54
N ASN A 39 11.72 20.31 34.23
CA ASN A 39 11.66 21.30 33.15
C ASN A 39 10.47 21.07 32.21
N ARG A 40 9.33 20.60 32.75
CA ARG A 40 8.16 20.18 31.99
C ARG A 40 7.69 21.19 30.93
N LEU A 41 7.72 22.50 31.25
CA LEU A 41 7.31 23.54 30.31
C LEU A 41 8.28 23.58 29.11
N ALA A 42 9.58 23.57 29.36
CA ALA A 42 10.59 23.56 28.32
C ALA A 42 10.45 22.30 27.42
N VAL A 43 10.23 21.14 28.02
CA VAL A 43 9.99 19.89 27.27
C VAL A 43 8.78 20.00 26.38
N VAL A 44 7.64 20.51 26.89
CA VAL A 44 6.42 20.70 26.09
C VAL A 44 6.66 21.68 24.94
N VAL A 45 7.36 22.79 25.19
CA VAL A 45 7.68 23.78 24.15
C VAL A 45 8.59 23.16 23.07
N VAL A 46 9.64 22.42 23.47
CA VAL A 46 10.53 21.74 22.52
C VAL A 46 9.74 20.72 21.69
N CYS A 47 8.89 19.90 22.32
CA CYS A 47 8.02 18.96 21.60
C CYS A 47 7.07 19.68 20.63
N ALA A 48 6.49 20.81 21.03
CA ALA A 48 5.60 21.59 20.16
C ALA A 48 6.34 22.18 18.95
N ILE A 49 7.55 22.74 19.16
CA ILE A 49 8.39 23.24 18.07
C ILE A 49 8.78 22.09 17.13
N LEU A 50 9.23 20.96 17.67
CA LEU A 50 9.60 19.79 16.88
C LEU A 50 8.41 19.25 16.06
N THR A 51 7.22 19.23 16.68
CA THR A 51 5.98 18.83 15.98
C THR A 51 5.64 19.79 14.85
N ALA A 52 5.78 21.10 15.06
CA ALA A 52 5.55 22.10 14.01
C ALA A 52 6.54 21.96 12.85
N VAL A 53 7.82 21.78 13.15
CA VAL A 53 8.89 21.61 12.16
C VAL A 53 8.69 20.31 11.37
N LEU A 54 8.52 19.18 12.04
CA LEU A 54 8.33 17.89 11.37
C LEU A 54 6.98 17.84 10.64
N GLY A 55 5.93 18.45 11.19
CA GLY A 55 4.65 18.61 10.50
C GLY A 55 4.75 19.43 9.23
N TYR A 56 5.56 20.49 9.23
CA TYR A 56 5.85 21.26 8.00
C TYR A 56 6.56 20.39 6.95
N PHE A 57 7.57 19.62 7.32
CA PHE A 57 8.24 18.69 6.37
C PHE A 57 7.29 17.61 5.87
N ALA A 58 6.47 17.02 6.72
CA ALA A 58 5.45 16.06 6.33
C ALA A 58 4.45 16.66 5.31
N ALA A 59 4.01 17.91 5.53
CA ALA A 59 3.03 18.55 4.66
C ALA A 59 3.61 19.02 3.31
N THR A 60 4.91 19.38 3.25
CA THR A 60 5.51 20.02 2.07
C THR A 60 6.43 19.13 1.26
N ARG A 61 7.03 18.11 1.87
CA ARG A 61 8.06 17.27 1.23
C ARG A 61 7.73 15.78 1.18
N LEU A 62 6.65 15.35 1.83
CA LEU A 62 6.25 13.95 1.76
C LEU A 62 5.72 13.64 0.36
N VAL A 63 6.38 12.70 -0.32
CA VAL A 63 6.02 12.25 -1.66
C VAL A 63 5.58 10.80 -1.57
N LEU A 64 4.41 10.52 -2.17
CA LEU A 64 3.96 9.16 -2.40
C LEU A 64 4.50 8.70 -3.76
N ASN A 65 5.38 7.72 -3.75
CA ASN A 65 5.97 7.17 -4.96
C ASN A 65 5.60 5.69 -5.11
N ALA A 66 4.74 5.42 -6.09
CA ALA A 66 4.24 4.08 -6.41
C ALA A 66 4.99 3.47 -7.61
N SER A 67 6.21 3.95 -7.93
CA SER A 67 6.97 3.38 -9.06
C SER A 67 7.50 1.98 -8.76
N PHE A 68 7.47 1.13 -9.78
CA PHE A 68 7.96 -0.26 -9.69
C PHE A 68 9.40 -0.35 -9.17
N GLU A 69 10.28 0.53 -9.63
CA GLU A 69 11.69 0.51 -9.25
C GLU A 69 11.95 0.77 -7.77
N ARG A 70 11.05 1.51 -7.11
CA ARG A 70 11.18 1.81 -5.68
C ARG A 70 10.72 0.66 -4.78
N MET A 71 9.90 -0.22 -5.32
CA MET A 71 9.38 -1.38 -4.58
C MET A 71 10.30 -2.61 -4.66
N ILE A 72 11.32 -2.55 -5.51
CA ILE A 72 12.29 -3.65 -5.67
C ILE A 72 13.57 -3.32 -4.89
N PRO A 73 14.21 -4.32 -4.23
CA PRO A 73 15.49 -4.14 -3.56
C PRO A 73 16.60 -3.74 -4.53
N GLN A 74 16.89 -2.46 -4.66
CA GLN A 74 17.86 -1.91 -5.62
C GLN A 74 19.30 -2.35 -5.36
N GLY A 75 19.60 -2.90 -4.18
CA GLY A 75 20.93 -3.39 -3.81
C GLY A 75 21.32 -4.71 -4.46
N GLN A 76 20.39 -5.44 -5.05
CA GLN A 76 20.67 -6.74 -5.69
C GLN A 76 21.34 -6.56 -7.06
N PRO A 77 22.36 -7.37 -7.42
CA PRO A 77 23.06 -7.25 -8.69
C PRO A 77 22.15 -7.35 -9.91
N SER A 78 21.18 -8.28 -9.91
CA SER A 78 20.23 -8.46 -11.01
C SER A 78 19.33 -7.23 -11.21
N ILE A 79 18.90 -6.61 -10.11
CA ILE A 79 18.08 -5.40 -10.16
C ILE A 79 18.89 -4.19 -10.63
N ARG A 80 20.13 -4.07 -10.18
CA ARG A 80 21.05 -3.02 -10.65
C ARG A 80 21.28 -3.12 -12.15
N ASN A 81 21.58 -4.32 -12.66
CA ASN A 81 21.74 -4.56 -14.10
C ASN A 81 20.45 -4.21 -14.87
N TYR A 82 19.29 -4.60 -14.33
CA TYR A 82 18.00 -4.21 -14.94
C TYR A 82 17.85 -2.69 -15.02
N LEU A 83 18.11 -1.97 -13.92
CA LEU A 83 17.96 -0.50 -13.87
C LEU A 83 18.95 0.21 -14.81
N GLU A 84 20.18 -0.33 -14.98
CA GLU A 84 21.20 0.19 -15.87
C GLU A 84 20.79 0.04 -17.34
N HIS A 85 20.21 -1.10 -17.72
CA HIS A 85 19.81 -1.43 -19.10
C HIS A 85 18.31 -1.22 -19.37
N LYS A 86 17.57 -0.68 -18.42
CA LYS A 86 16.12 -0.47 -18.54
C LYS A 86 15.73 0.33 -19.79
N GLY A 87 16.52 1.33 -20.17
CA GLY A 87 16.31 2.12 -21.37
C GLY A 87 16.30 1.29 -22.65
N ASP A 88 17.10 0.24 -22.70
CA ASP A 88 17.19 -0.68 -23.85
C ASP A 88 16.02 -1.67 -23.88
N LEU A 89 15.49 -2.04 -22.69
CA LEU A 89 14.36 -2.93 -22.55
C LEU A 89 13.00 -2.25 -22.80
N ARG A 90 12.98 -0.93 -22.85
CA ARG A 90 11.76 -0.11 -23.01
C ARG A 90 10.66 -0.53 -22.02
N GLY A 91 9.39 -0.64 -22.47
CA GLY A 91 8.25 -1.02 -21.65
C GLY A 91 8.17 -2.51 -21.24
N LEU A 92 9.12 -3.35 -21.61
CA LEU A 92 9.06 -4.80 -21.33
C LEU A 92 9.13 -5.15 -19.86
N GLY A 93 9.79 -4.32 -19.03
CA GLY A 93 9.89 -4.50 -17.57
C GLY A 93 8.60 -4.18 -16.81
N ASN A 94 7.73 -3.38 -17.41
CA ASN A 94 6.44 -2.99 -16.82
C ASN A 94 5.34 -3.21 -17.86
N ALA A 95 4.88 -4.45 -17.99
CA ALA A 95 3.86 -4.81 -18.96
C ALA A 95 2.61 -5.36 -18.26
N LEU A 96 1.45 -4.98 -18.82
CA LEU A 96 0.18 -5.63 -18.52
C LEU A 96 -0.04 -6.81 -19.44
N ARG A 97 -0.64 -7.84 -18.89
CA ARG A 97 -1.17 -8.99 -19.65
C ARG A 97 -2.65 -9.06 -19.38
N ILE A 98 -3.42 -8.83 -20.42
CA ILE A 98 -4.89 -8.84 -20.36
C ILE A 98 -5.34 -10.07 -21.09
N VAL A 99 -5.88 -11.04 -20.38
CA VAL A 99 -6.39 -12.29 -20.94
C VAL A 99 -7.90 -12.13 -21.07
N VAL A 100 -8.39 -12.30 -22.29
CA VAL A 100 -9.80 -12.34 -22.61
C VAL A 100 -10.17 -13.80 -22.81
N GLU A 101 -11.09 -14.32 -22.02
CA GLU A 101 -11.52 -15.72 -22.02
C GLU A 101 -12.97 -15.84 -22.50
N ASN A 102 -13.24 -16.83 -23.36
CA ASN A 102 -14.57 -17.26 -23.72
C ASN A 102 -14.97 -18.48 -22.89
N GLU A 103 -15.82 -18.28 -21.90
CA GLU A 103 -16.21 -19.35 -20.97
C GLU A 103 -17.09 -20.43 -21.66
N ASP A 104 -17.84 -20.05 -22.69
CA ASP A 104 -18.85 -20.90 -23.32
C ASP A 104 -18.34 -21.54 -24.62
N GLY A 105 -17.18 -21.10 -25.17
CA GLY A 105 -16.71 -21.53 -26.47
C GLY A 105 -15.21 -21.45 -26.66
N ASP A 106 -14.81 -21.09 -27.86
CA ASP A 106 -13.40 -20.90 -28.25
C ASP A 106 -13.14 -19.46 -28.76
N ILE A 107 -11.88 -19.15 -29.04
CA ILE A 107 -11.47 -17.83 -29.56
C ILE A 107 -11.90 -17.54 -30.99
N PHE A 108 -12.47 -18.53 -31.71
CA PHE A 108 -12.88 -18.40 -33.11
C PHE A 108 -14.31 -17.92 -33.25
N ASP A 109 -15.01 -17.67 -32.14
CA ASP A 109 -16.33 -17.02 -32.16
C ASP A 109 -16.17 -15.57 -32.64
N PRO A 110 -16.91 -15.11 -33.67
CA PRO A 110 -16.82 -13.74 -34.18
C PRO A 110 -17.11 -12.67 -33.12
N LYS A 111 -18.04 -12.92 -32.19
CA LYS A 111 -18.38 -11.97 -31.11
C LYS A 111 -17.27 -11.90 -30.08
N TYR A 112 -16.61 -13.02 -29.79
CA TYR A 112 -15.41 -13.02 -28.96
C TYR A 112 -14.28 -12.20 -29.59
N LEU A 113 -14.02 -12.41 -30.89
CA LEU A 113 -12.99 -11.66 -31.61
C LEU A 113 -13.29 -10.17 -31.66
N GLU A 114 -14.56 -9.77 -31.71
CA GLU A 114 -14.98 -8.38 -31.61
C GLU A 114 -14.69 -7.82 -30.21
N ALA A 115 -14.96 -8.57 -29.13
CA ALA A 115 -14.61 -8.17 -27.77
C ALA A 115 -13.09 -8.03 -27.59
N LEU A 116 -12.31 -9.00 -28.08
CA LEU A 116 -10.84 -8.93 -28.06
C LEU A 116 -10.32 -7.71 -28.83
N LYS A 117 -11.00 -7.34 -29.94
CA LYS A 117 -10.69 -6.14 -30.70
C LYS A 117 -10.92 -4.89 -29.86
N ARG A 118 -12.08 -4.75 -29.22
CA ARG A 118 -12.38 -3.61 -28.35
C ARG A 118 -11.34 -3.45 -27.25
N VAL A 119 -10.95 -4.55 -26.58
CA VAL A 119 -9.89 -4.54 -25.57
C VAL A 119 -8.56 -4.04 -26.15
N SER A 120 -8.19 -4.55 -27.33
CA SER A 120 -6.95 -4.16 -28.00
C SER A 120 -6.95 -2.68 -28.40
N ASP A 121 -8.05 -2.19 -28.95
CA ASP A 121 -8.22 -0.80 -29.40
C ASP A 121 -8.22 0.17 -28.20
N GLU A 122 -8.94 -0.14 -27.13
CA GLU A 122 -8.96 0.68 -25.90
C GLU A 122 -7.57 0.80 -25.28
N MET A 123 -6.84 -0.31 -25.21
CA MET A 123 -5.47 -0.29 -24.70
C MET A 123 -4.52 0.47 -25.61
N ALA A 124 -4.66 0.37 -26.93
CA ALA A 124 -3.85 1.14 -27.88
C ALA A 124 -4.11 2.65 -27.78
N LEU A 125 -5.30 3.07 -27.34
CA LEU A 125 -5.65 4.47 -27.12
C LEU A 125 -5.30 4.98 -25.73
N THR A 126 -5.00 4.07 -24.80
CA THR A 126 -4.69 4.44 -23.40
C THR A 126 -3.36 5.17 -23.30
N PRO A 127 -3.29 6.32 -22.60
CA PRO A 127 -2.06 7.06 -22.37
C PRO A 127 -1.01 6.20 -21.64
N GLY A 128 0.25 6.32 -22.06
CA GLY A 128 1.35 5.58 -21.44
C GLY A 128 1.56 4.16 -21.97
N VAL A 129 0.74 3.69 -22.90
CA VAL A 129 0.96 2.41 -23.58
C VAL A 129 2.01 2.56 -24.69
N ASP A 130 3.00 1.67 -24.70
CA ASP A 130 3.95 1.53 -25.83
C ASP A 130 3.31 0.72 -26.96
N ARG A 131 2.62 1.42 -27.82
CA ARG A 131 1.87 0.84 -28.95
C ARG A 131 2.74 0.04 -29.91
N ALA A 132 4.00 0.44 -30.06
CA ALA A 132 4.92 -0.20 -31.00
C ALA A 132 5.28 -1.64 -30.59
N TRP A 133 5.21 -1.93 -29.28
CA TRP A 133 5.54 -3.23 -28.70
C TRP A 133 4.30 -3.99 -28.17
N MET A 134 3.13 -3.42 -28.32
CA MET A 134 1.88 -4.09 -27.98
C MET A 134 1.65 -5.30 -28.91
N LYS A 135 1.17 -6.41 -28.33
CA LYS A 135 0.87 -7.64 -29.08
C LYS A 135 -0.55 -8.12 -28.77
N SER A 136 -1.31 -8.38 -29.81
CA SER A 136 -2.63 -8.97 -29.77
C SER A 136 -2.89 -9.64 -31.11
N LEU A 137 -3.87 -10.52 -31.23
CA LEU A 137 -4.27 -11.10 -32.50
C LEU A 137 -4.61 -10.03 -33.55
N TRP A 138 -5.13 -8.88 -33.10
CA TRP A 138 -5.48 -7.75 -33.96
C TRP A 138 -4.32 -6.83 -34.36
N MET A 139 -3.13 -7.05 -33.77
CA MET A 139 -1.97 -6.21 -34.09
C MET A 139 -1.17 -6.79 -35.28
N PRO A 140 -0.91 -5.98 -36.32
CA PRO A 140 -0.15 -6.43 -37.50
C PRO A 140 1.26 -6.92 -37.19
N ALA A 141 1.81 -6.53 -36.03
CA ALA A 141 3.10 -6.99 -35.53
C ALA A 141 3.12 -8.49 -35.16
N VAL A 142 1.94 -9.08 -34.89
CA VAL A 142 1.80 -10.52 -34.63
C VAL A 142 1.62 -11.23 -35.97
N ARG A 143 2.64 -11.97 -36.38
CA ARG A 143 2.75 -12.52 -37.72
C ARG A 143 2.97 -14.04 -37.70
N TRP A 144 2.51 -14.70 -38.74
CA TRP A 144 2.92 -16.06 -39.07
C TRP A 144 4.03 -16.02 -40.12
N THR A 145 4.92 -16.99 -40.08
CA THR A 145 6.01 -17.14 -41.07
C THR A 145 6.12 -18.61 -41.46
N GLU A 146 6.28 -18.89 -42.73
CA GLU A 146 6.44 -20.22 -43.27
C GLU A 146 7.69 -20.22 -44.19
N VAL A 147 8.47 -21.28 -44.12
CA VAL A 147 9.60 -21.49 -45.01
C VAL A 147 9.10 -22.28 -46.22
N THR A 148 9.33 -21.77 -47.40
CA THR A 148 8.99 -22.42 -48.67
C THR A 148 10.26 -22.64 -49.51
N GLU A 149 10.19 -23.42 -50.57
CA GLU A 149 11.32 -23.62 -51.48
C GLU A 149 11.79 -22.31 -52.12
N GLU A 150 10.91 -21.33 -52.25
CA GLU A 150 11.19 -20.01 -52.84
C GLU A 150 11.67 -18.97 -51.80
N GLY A 151 11.73 -19.31 -50.48
CA GLY A 151 12.10 -18.42 -49.40
C GLY A 151 11.05 -18.34 -48.29
N PHE A 152 10.96 -17.17 -47.63
CA PHE A 152 10.04 -16.94 -46.53
C PHE A 152 8.72 -16.34 -47.02
N ARG A 153 7.62 -16.94 -46.62
CA ARG A 153 6.28 -16.36 -46.75
C ARG A 153 5.76 -16.01 -45.36
N GLY A 154 5.00 -14.94 -45.26
CA GLY A 154 4.41 -14.53 -43.94
C GLY A 154 3.42 -13.41 -44.12
N GLY A 155 2.62 -13.22 -43.06
CA GLY A 155 1.59 -12.18 -43.00
C GLY A 155 1.12 -11.96 -41.58
N PRO A 156 0.24 -10.97 -41.31
CA PRO A 156 -0.39 -10.84 -40.02
C PRO A 156 -1.21 -12.09 -39.70
N VAL A 157 -1.32 -12.40 -38.41
CA VAL A 157 -2.14 -13.55 -37.96
C VAL A 157 -3.62 -13.28 -38.23
N MET A 158 -4.10 -12.08 -37.89
CA MET A 158 -5.45 -11.65 -38.28
C MET A 158 -5.45 -11.32 -39.75
N PRO A 159 -6.35 -11.92 -40.60
CA PRO A 159 -6.47 -11.57 -42.00
C PRO A 159 -6.80 -10.09 -42.20
N ASP A 160 -6.15 -9.42 -43.19
CA ASP A 160 -6.36 -7.99 -43.47
C ASP A 160 -7.82 -7.62 -43.75
N ALA A 161 -8.58 -8.52 -44.37
CA ALA A 161 -9.99 -8.35 -44.67
C ALA A 161 -10.89 -9.25 -43.79
N TYR A 162 -10.63 -9.27 -42.47
CA TYR A 162 -11.46 -10.05 -41.57
C TYR A 162 -12.86 -9.45 -41.47
N ASP A 163 -13.85 -10.21 -41.95
CA ASP A 163 -15.26 -9.83 -42.00
C ASP A 163 -16.18 -10.70 -41.10
N GLY A 164 -15.62 -11.58 -40.27
CA GLY A 164 -16.37 -12.52 -39.44
C GLY A 164 -16.97 -13.72 -40.20
N SER A 165 -16.70 -13.86 -41.50
CA SER A 165 -17.18 -14.99 -42.28
C SER A 165 -16.51 -16.31 -41.86
N PRO A 166 -17.16 -17.47 -42.05
CA PRO A 166 -16.54 -18.77 -41.76
C PRO A 166 -15.21 -18.99 -42.48
N ARG A 167 -15.02 -18.41 -43.67
CA ARG A 167 -13.76 -18.46 -44.41
C ARG A 167 -12.68 -17.65 -43.74
N ALA A 168 -12.98 -16.43 -43.25
CA ALA A 168 -12.02 -15.58 -42.55
C ALA A 168 -11.62 -16.21 -41.22
N VAL A 169 -12.55 -16.83 -40.50
CA VAL A 169 -12.28 -17.55 -39.24
C VAL A 169 -11.37 -18.75 -39.48
N GLU A 170 -11.64 -19.55 -40.55
CA GLU A 170 -10.79 -20.70 -40.90
C GLU A 170 -9.36 -20.24 -41.27
N GLN A 171 -9.24 -19.16 -42.03
CA GLN A 171 -7.92 -18.58 -42.34
C GLN A 171 -7.17 -18.11 -41.07
N LEU A 172 -7.86 -17.48 -40.13
CA LEU A 172 -7.32 -17.11 -38.82
C LEU A 172 -6.81 -18.35 -38.07
N ARG A 173 -7.59 -19.45 -38.06
CA ARG A 173 -7.19 -20.72 -37.41
C ARG A 173 -5.89 -21.26 -37.98
N GLN A 174 -5.77 -21.28 -39.32
CA GLN A 174 -4.56 -21.72 -40.01
C GLN A 174 -3.36 -20.80 -39.72
N ASN A 175 -3.58 -19.48 -39.72
CA ASN A 175 -2.55 -18.51 -39.39
C ASN A 175 -2.02 -18.65 -37.94
N ILE A 176 -2.92 -18.89 -36.98
CA ILE A 176 -2.55 -19.15 -35.57
C ILE A 176 -1.68 -20.42 -35.48
N ALA A 177 -2.10 -21.51 -36.14
CA ALA A 177 -1.37 -22.77 -36.12
C ALA A 177 0.07 -22.62 -36.67
N ARG A 178 0.28 -21.78 -37.71
CA ARG A 178 1.59 -21.51 -38.33
C ARG A 178 2.43 -20.49 -37.57
N SER A 179 1.83 -19.66 -36.72
CA SER A 179 2.50 -18.53 -36.11
C SER A 179 3.34 -18.88 -34.88
N GLY A 180 3.13 -20.04 -34.25
CA GLY A 180 3.80 -20.46 -33.02
C GLY A 180 3.38 -19.66 -31.77
N ILE A 181 2.23 -18.95 -31.82
CA ILE A 181 1.74 -18.12 -30.70
C ILE A 181 0.88 -18.88 -29.69
N VAL A 182 0.54 -20.14 -29.98
CA VAL A 182 -0.18 -21.02 -29.04
C VAL A 182 0.72 -21.29 -27.84
N GLY A 183 0.18 -21.16 -26.65
CA GLY A 183 0.91 -21.21 -25.37
C GLY A 183 1.54 -19.87 -24.95
N SER A 184 1.46 -18.82 -25.80
CA SER A 184 1.98 -17.49 -25.46
C SER A 184 0.94 -16.37 -25.57
N LEU A 185 0.39 -16.13 -26.75
CA LEU A 185 -0.72 -15.17 -26.97
C LEU A 185 -2.08 -15.84 -27.06
N VAL A 186 -2.13 -17.11 -27.37
CA VAL A 186 -3.34 -17.93 -27.41
C VAL A 186 -3.15 -19.10 -26.46
N SER A 187 -4.14 -19.40 -25.65
CA SER A 187 -4.11 -20.55 -24.74
C SER A 187 -4.11 -21.87 -25.50
N SER A 188 -3.55 -22.93 -24.91
CA SER A 188 -3.45 -24.25 -25.55
C SER A 188 -4.79 -24.93 -25.79
N ASP A 189 -5.83 -24.53 -25.04
CA ASP A 189 -7.21 -25.01 -25.17
C ASP A 189 -8.06 -24.14 -26.11
N PHE A 190 -7.46 -23.09 -26.67
CA PHE A 190 -8.13 -22.11 -27.55
C PHE A 190 -9.32 -21.38 -26.92
N LYS A 191 -9.40 -21.31 -25.59
CA LYS A 191 -10.48 -20.57 -24.90
C LYS A 191 -10.17 -19.12 -24.66
N SER A 192 -8.89 -18.75 -24.65
CA SER A 192 -8.48 -17.38 -24.36
C SER A 192 -7.38 -16.89 -25.26
N ALA A 193 -7.32 -15.56 -25.43
CA ALA A 193 -6.22 -14.87 -26.06
C ALA A 193 -5.75 -13.70 -25.18
N MET A 194 -4.46 -13.42 -25.23
CA MET A 194 -3.82 -12.40 -24.41
C MET A 194 -3.50 -11.15 -25.24
N VAL A 195 -3.81 -10.00 -24.67
CA VAL A 195 -3.30 -8.71 -25.13
C VAL A 195 -2.10 -8.35 -24.23
N PHE A 196 -0.93 -8.30 -24.82
CA PHE A 196 0.31 -7.88 -24.14
C PHE A 196 0.50 -6.39 -24.33
N VAL A 197 0.54 -5.64 -23.23
CA VAL A 197 0.53 -4.18 -23.21
C VAL A 197 1.73 -3.64 -22.41
N PRO A 198 2.87 -3.37 -23.06
CA PRO A 198 3.99 -2.72 -22.42
C PRO A 198 3.64 -1.26 -22.06
N LEU A 199 4.11 -0.81 -20.90
CA LEU A 199 3.90 0.55 -20.43
C LEU A 199 5.22 1.33 -20.46
N LEU A 200 5.13 2.58 -20.89
CA LEU A 200 6.20 3.55 -20.79
C LEU A 200 6.32 4.03 -19.33
N ASP A 201 7.47 4.56 -18.93
CA ASP A 201 7.60 5.19 -17.60
C ASP A 201 6.89 6.53 -17.50
N ARG A 202 6.76 7.19 -18.66
CA ARG A 202 6.16 8.50 -18.78
C ARG A 202 5.22 8.51 -19.99
N ASP A 203 4.14 9.26 -19.85
CA ASP A 203 3.26 9.58 -20.96
C ASP A 203 4.02 10.40 -22.01
N ALA A 204 4.05 9.93 -23.26
CA ALA A 204 4.79 10.55 -24.33
C ALA A 204 4.26 11.94 -24.71
N ALA A 205 2.98 12.23 -24.48
CA ALA A 205 2.36 13.51 -24.81
C ALA A 205 2.58 14.57 -23.72
N THR A 206 2.56 14.17 -22.46
CA THR A 206 2.63 15.11 -21.33
C THR A 206 3.97 15.11 -20.61
N GLY A 207 4.84 14.10 -20.83
CA GLY A 207 6.11 13.91 -20.13
C GLY A 207 5.96 13.56 -18.64
N LYS A 208 4.73 13.42 -18.14
CA LYS A 208 4.45 13.10 -16.73
C LYS A 208 4.57 11.59 -16.49
N PRO A 209 4.89 11.15 -15.26
CA PRO A 209 4.78 9.75 -14.88
C PRO A 209 3.37 9.22 -15.12
N ILE A 210 3.26 7.93 -15.44
CA ILE A 210 1.95 7.29 -15.65
C ILE A 210 1.14 7.32 -14.37
N ASP A 211 -0.12 7.72 -14.48
CA ASP A 211 -1.08 7.64 -13.39
C ASP A 211 -1.71 6.23 -13.34
N TYR A 212 -1.13 5.38 -12.50
CA TYR A 212 -1.60 4.00 -12.31
C TYR A 212 -3.03 3.91 -11.76
N ARG A 213 -3.51 4.94 -11.06
CA ARG A 213 -4.89 4.98 -10.58
C ARG A 213 -5.87 5.14 -11.76
N SER A 214 -5.59 6.11 -12.62
CA SER A 214 -6.40 6.31 -13.83
C SER A 214 -6.33 5.11 -14.76
N LEU A 215 -5.16 4.48 -14.90
CA LEU A 215 -4.98 3.26 -15.68
C LEU A 215 -5.79 2.08 -15.09
N SER A 216 -5.75 1.87 -13.78
CA SER A 216 -6.54 0.82 -13.11
C SER A 216 -8.04 1.01 -13.37
N ARG A 217 -8.53 2.24 -13.28
CA ARG A 217 -9.93 2.54 -13.57
C ARG A 217 -10.31 2.27 -15.02
N ILE A 218 -9.47 2.62 -16.00
CA ILE A 218 -9.69 2.28 -17.41
C ILE A 218 -9.77 0.76 -17.58
N LEU A 219 -8.86 0.00 -16.94
CA LEU A 219 -8.86 -1.46 -17.00
C LEU A 219 -10.14 -2.06 -16.41
N ASP A 220 -10.66 -1.51 -15.34
CA ASP A 220 -11.89 -2.00 -14.72
C ASP A 220 -13.12 -1.59 -15.52
N GLU A 221 -13.34 -0.30 -15.79
CA GLU A 221 -14.58 0.22 -16.39
C GLU A 221 -14.68 -0.06 -17.89
N LYS A 222 -13.60 0.19 -18.64
CA LYS A 222 -13.64 0.13 -20.11
C LYS A 222 -13.17 -1.20 -20.68
N VAL A 223 -12.29 -1.90 -19.98
CA VAL A 223 -11.73 -3.16 -20.47
C VAL A 223 -12.49 -4.34 -19.88
N ARG A 224 -12.57 -4.47 -18.56
CA ARG A 224 -13.28 -5.59 -17.92
C ARG A 224 -14.78 -5.42 -18.00
N ASP A 225 -15.36 -4.44 -17.33
CA ASP A 225 -16.81 -4.31 -17.15
C ASP A 225 -17.55 -4.14 -18.47
N ALA A 226 -16.99 -3.34 -19.40
CA ALA A 226 -17.59 -3.12 -20.71
C ALA A 226 -17.63 -4.39 -21.58
N ASN A 227 -16.78 -5.38 -21.36
CA ASN A 227 -16.74 -6.62 -22.12
C ASN A 227 -17.46 -7.77 -21.41
N GLU A 228 -17.37 -7.88 -20.08
CA GLU A 228 -18.07 -8.90 -19.30
C GLU A 228 -19.58 -8.70 -19.27
N HIS A 229 -20.05 -7.43 -19.28
CA HIS A 229 -21.49 -7.10 -19.27
C HIS A 229 -22.11 -6.90 -20.66
N ALA A 230 -21.38 -7.18 -21.74
CA ALA A 230 -21.93 -7.11 -23.09
C ALA A 230 -22.99 -8.21 -23.28
N SER A 231 -24.27 -7.82 -23.21
CA SER A 231 -25.42 -8.68 -23.01
C SER A 231 -25.85 -9.56 -24.21
N LEU A 232 -25.10 -9.63 -25.32
CA LEU A 232 -25.46 -10.33 -26.55
C LEU A 232 -24.29 -11.14 -27.14
N GLY A 233 -23.79 -12.15 -26.40
CA GLY A 233 -22.72 -12.98 -26.91
C GLY A 233 -22.31 -14.08 -25.94
N PRO A 234 -21.17 -14.76 -26.19
CA PRO A 234 -20.59 -15.70 -25.26
C PRO A 234 -20.22 -14.98 -23.97
N ARG A 235 -20.20 -15.69 -22.85
CA ARG A 235 -19.70 -15.15 -21.57
C ARG A 235 -18.21 -14.92 -21.70
N ILE A 236 -17.82 -13.67 -21.51
CA ILE A 236 -16.44 -13.24 -21.61
C ILE A 236 -15.98 -12.84 -20.22
N SER A 237 -14.85 -13.42 -19.79
CA SER A 237 -14.13 -13.00 -18.58
C SER A 237 -12.84 -12.32 -18.97
N VAL A 238 -12.52 -11.21 -18.29
CA VAL A 238 -11.32 -10.43 -18.56
C VAL A 238 -10.42 -10.43 -17.33
N HIS A 239 -9.26 -11.05 -17.46
CA HIS A 239 -8.26 -11.16 -16.40
C HIS A 239 -7.06 -10.26 -16.69
N THR A 240 -6.73 -9.36 -15.78
CA THR A 240 -5.61 -8.45 -15.95
C THR A 240 -4.51 -8.79 -14.95
N ILE A 241 -3.28 -9.01 -15.45
CA ILE A 241 -2.08 -9.26 -14.67
C ILE A 241 -1.03 -8.22 -15.01
N GLY A 242 -0.40 -7.67 -14.02
CA GLY A 242 0.69 -6.71 -14.19
C GLY A 242 0.85 -5.78 -13.01
N PHE A 243 2.09 -5.32 -12.81
CA PHE A 243 2.43 -4.48 -11.67
C PHE A 243 1.60 -3.19 -11.62
N ALA A 244 1.39 -2.55 -12.77
CA ALA A 244 0.61 -1.30 -12.86
C ALA A 244 -0.83 -1.46 -12.34
N LYS A 245 -1.48 -2.62 -12.56
CA LYS A 245 -2.81 -2.93 -12.02
C LYS A 245 -2.77 -3.06 -10.49
N VAL A 246 -1.79 -3.80 -9.97
CA VAL A 246 -1.62 -3.98 -8.51
C VAL A 246 -1.39 -2.63 -7.82
N VAL A 247 -0.54 -1.77 -8.38
CA VAL A 247 -0.29 -0.43 -7.81
C VAL A 247 -1.54 0.44 -7.87
N GLY A 248 -2.27 0.40 -8.99
CA GLY A 248 -3.53 1.13 -9.12
C GLY A 248 -4.54 0.72 -8.06
N GLU A 249 -4.74 -0.58 -7.84
CA GLU A 249 -5.61 -1.12 -6.78
C GLU A 249 -5.15 -0.76 -5.37
N LEU A 250 -3.83 -0.77 -5.12
CA LEU A 250 -3.28 -0.34 -3.84
C LEU A 250 -3.58 1.16 -3.57
N ILE A 251 -3.44 2.00 -4.59
CA ILE A 251 -3.76 3.43 -4.47
C ILE A 251 -5.27 3.65 -4.23
N GLU A 252 -6.13 2.91 -4.91
CA GLU A 252 -7.58 2.95 -4.66
C GLU A 252 -7.95 2.38 -3.28
N GLY A 253 -7.28 1.30 -2.88
CA GLY A 253 -7.40 0.69 -1.57
C GLY A 253 -7.03 1.65 -0.43
N LEU A 254 -6.12 2.60 -0.68
CA LEU A 254 -5.68 3.56 0.34
C LEU A 254 -6.83 4.35 0.95
N ALA A 255 -7.78 4.82 0.16
CA ALA A 255 -8.95 5.53 0.67
C ALA A 255 -9.79 4.65 1.62
N LYS A 256 -9.94 3.37 1.29
CA LYS A 256 -10.63 2.38 2.14
C LYS A 256 -9.84 2.13 3.43
N VAL A 257 -8.52 1.99 3.33
CA VAL A 257 -7.63 1.82 4.49
C VAL A 257 -7.72 3.03 5.42
N MET A 258 -7.72 4.25 4.88
CA MET A 258 -7.90 5.47 5.67
C MET A 258 -9.26 5.51 6.39
N ALA A 259 -10.33 5.07 5.75
CA ALA A 259 -11.64 4.96 6.37
C ALA A 259 -11.66 3.93 7.52
N PHE A 260 -11.07 2.76 7.33
CA PHE A 260 -10.92 1.75 8.38
C PHE A 260 -10.03 2.23 9.53
N PHE A 261 -8.97 2.97 9.22
CA PHE A 261 -8.14 3.59 10.26
C PHE A 261 -8.94 4.60 11.10
N ALA A 262 -9.72 5.46 10.46
CA ALA A 262 -10.59 6.41 11.18
C ALA A 262 -11.60 5.67 12.08
N ALA A 263 -12.21 4.58 11.58
CA ALA A 263 -13.11 3.74 12.37
C ALA A 263 -12.36 3.09 13.56
N ALA A 264 -11.18 2.54 13.34
CA ALA A 264 -10.35 1.95 14.40
C ALA A 264 -9.94 2.99 15.45
N ALA A 265 -9.60 4.21 15.02
CA ALA A 265 -9.28 5.31 15.94
C ALA A 265 -10.51 5.72 16.79
N ILE A 266 -11.70 5.77 16.21
CA ILE A 266 -12.95 6.04 16.95
C ILE A 266 -13.19 4.94 17.99
N VAL A 267 -13.05 3.67 17.62
CA VAL A 267 -13.17 2.54 18.56
C VAL A 267 -12.15 2.65 19.69
N ALA A 268 -10.89 2.94 19.37
CA ALA A 268 -9.81 3.12 20.36
C ALA A 268 -10.12 4.27 21.32
N ILE A 269 -10.61 5.41 20.81
CA ILE A 269 -11.08 6.54 21.63
C ILE A 269 -12.21 6.10 22.56
N GLY A 270 -13.20 5.37 22.05
CA GLY A 270 -14.33 4.85 22.82
C GLY A 270 -13.88 3.91 23.95
N VAL A 271 -13.02 2.96 23.67
CA VAL A 271 -12.47 2.00 24.63
C VAL A 271 -11.66 2.71 25.72
N ILE A 272 -10.73 3.62 25.33
CA ILE A 272 -9.94 4.39 26.31
C ILE A 272 -10.83 5.26 27.16
N TYR A 273 -11.82 5.91 26.57
CA TYR A 273 -12.79 6.72 27.32
C TYR A 273 -13.64 5.87 28.28
N ALA A 274 -14.13 4.72 27.83
CA ALA A 274 -14.89 3.80 28.69
C ALA A 274 -14.05 3.32 29.88
N TYR A 275 -12.77 3.08 29.67
CA TYR A 275 -11.82 2.68 30.68
C TYR A 275 -11.45 3.82 31.64
N THR A 276 -11.03 4.96 31.12
CA THR A 276 -10.52 6.08 31.93
C THR A 276 -11.64 6.92 32.54
N ARG A 277 -12.83 6.92 31.96
CA ARG A 277 -13.96 7.80 32.28
C ARG A 277 -13.56 9.28 32.35
N CYS A 278 -12.49 9.67 31.68
CA CYS A 278 -11.94 11.03 31.71
C CYS A 278 -11.58 11.51 30.30
N PRO A 279 -12.33 12.50 29.74
CA PRO A 279 -12.08 12.96 28.36
C PRO A 279 -10.69 13.59 28.21
N ARG A 280 -10.15 14.22 29.27
CA ARG A 280 -8.80 14.82 29.23
C ARG A 280 -7.72 13.75 29.10
N SER A 281 -7.83 12.65 29.83
CA SER A 281 -6.89 11.52 29.75
C SER A 281 -6.94 10.86 28.39
N THR A 282 -8.13 10.61 27.85
CA THR A 282 -8.32 10.06 26.52
C THR A 282 -7.72 10.98 25.45
N ALA A 283 -8.06 12.28 25.49
CA ALA A 283 -7.53 13.25 24.53
C ALA A 283 -6.01 13.33 24.56
N LEU A 284 -5.40 13.24 25.76
CA LEU A 284 -3.94 13.27 25.90
C LEU A 284 -3.26 12.06 25.25
N VAL A 285 -3.78 10.85 25.48
CA VAL A 285 -3.26 9.63 24.88
C VAL A 285 -3.33 9.70 23.36
N ILE A 286 -4.50 10.08 22.81
CA ILE A 286 -4.69 10.19 21.36
C ILE A 286 -3.80 11.30 20.76
N ALA A 287 -3.73 12.47 21.40
CA ALA A 287 -2.88 13.57 20.92
C ALA A 287 -1.39 13.17 20.87
N CYS A 288 -0.88 12.50 21.91
CA CYS A 288 0.51 12.01 21.91
C CYS A 288 0.75 10.97 20.80
N SER A 289 -0.20 10.09 20.55
CA SER A 289 -0.10 9.10 19.47
C SER A 289 -0.10 9.75 18.09
N LEU A 290 -0.95 10.77 17.88
CA LEU A 290 -0.96 11.54 16.63
C LEU A 290 0.34 12.34 16.45
N VAL A 291 0.90 12.92 17.52
CA VAL A 291 2.22 13.59 17.48
C VAL A 291 3.31 12.61 17.05
N ALA A 292 3.30 11.37 17.54
CA ALA A 292 4.25 10.35 17.11
C ALA A 292 4.14 10.04 15.61
N VAL A 293 2.92 9.97 15.06
CA VAL A 293 2.70 9.81 13.61
C VAL A 293 3.24 11.00 12.83
N VAL A 294 2.98 12.23 13.29
CA VAL A 294 3.51 13.45 12.63
C VAL A 294 5.05 13.45 12.65
N TRP A 295 5.66 13.03 13.75
CA TRP A 295 7.12 12.95 13.86
C TRP A 295 7.69 11.90 12.92
N GLN A 296 7.07 10.73 12.84
CA GLN A 296 7.48 9.67 11.92
C GLN A 296 7.42 10.15 10.46
N LEU A 297 6.27 10.69 10.01
CA LEU A 297 6.10 11.18 8.64
C LEU A 297 7.05 12.35 8.32
N GLY A 298 7.22 13.27 9.28
CA GLY A 298 8.11 14.40 9.13
C GLY A 298 9.59 14.00 9.06
N LEU A 299 9.98 13.00 9.84
CA LEU A 299 11.35 12.47 9.83
C LEU A 299 11.65 11.74 8.52
N VAL A 300 10.72 10.91 8.02
CA VAL A 300 10.82 10.25 6.71
C VAL A 300 11.04 11.29 5.62
N ALA A 301 10.20 12.34 5.58
CA ALA A 301 10.31 13.42 4.61
C ALA A 301 11.60 14.24 4.77
N LEU A 302 12.05 14.50 6.00
CA LEU A 302 13.30 15.23 6.30
C LEU A 302 14.53 14.47 5.82
N LEU A 303 14.55 13.14 5.99
CA LEU A 303 15.64 12.28 5.55
C LEU A 303 15.63 12.01 4.04
N GLY A 304 14.64 12.55 3.30
CA GLY A 304 14.53 12.40 1.86
C GLY A 304 13.98 11.04 1.41
N PHE A 305 13.39 10.29 2.32
CA PHE A 305 12.67 9.07 1.94
C PHE A 305 11.28 9.40 1.40
N GLU A 306 10.82 8.56 0.48
CA GLU A 306 9.48 8.63 -0.09
C GLU A 306 8.61 7.51 0.51
N LEU A 307 7.30 7.71 0.51
CA LEU A 307 6.36 6.65 0.90
C LEU A 307 6.00 5.82 -0.32
N ASP A 308 6.18 4.53 -0.23
CA ASP A 308 5.66 3.54 -1.15
C ASP A 308 4.31 2.98 -0.66
N PRO A 309 3.54 2.26 -1.49
CA PRO A 309 2.22 1.73 -1.11
C PRO A 309 2.23 0.78 0.10
N TYR A 310 3.35 0.14 0.42
CA TYR A 310 3.46 -0.72 1.60
C TYR A 310 3.79 0.08 2.86
N SER A 311 4.69 1.05 2.76
CA SER A 311 5.09 1.90 3.89
C SER A 311 3.98 2.83 4.39
N ILE A 312 2.92 3.02 3.60
CA ILE A 312 1.71 3.76 3.99
C ILE A 312 1.01 3.16 5.22
N LEU A 313 1.19 1.87 5.50
CA LEU A 313 0.62 1.21 6.67
C LEU A 313 1.38 1.54 7.98
N VAL A 314 2.63 1.99 7.88
CA VAL A 314 3.49 2.27 9.05
C VAL A 314 2.93 3.36 9.97
N PRO A 315 2.36 4.48 9.49
CA PRO A 315 1.71 5.47 10.35
C PRO A 315 0.59 4.89 11.23
N PHE A 316 -0.16 3.90 10.73
CA PHE A 316 -1.21 3.25 11.50
C PHE A 316 -0.64 2.38 12.61
N LEU A 317 0.45 1.68 12.33
CA LEU A 317 1.17 0.90 13.31
C LEU A 317 1.73 1.79 14.42
N VAL A 318 2.39 2.91 14.06
CA VAL A 318 2.92 3.89 15.02
C VAL A 318 1.80 4.47 15.88
N PHE A 319 0.64 4.77 15.30
CA PHE A 319 -0.52 5.22 16.05
C PHE A 319 -0.99 4.16 17.05
N ALA A 320 -1.16 2.92 16.63
CA ALA A 320 -1.63 1.82 17.48
C ALA A 320 -0.67 1.55 18.65
N ILE A 321 0.65 1.50 18.38
CA ILE A 321 1.69 1.37 19.40
C ILE A 321 1.65 2.56 20.37
N GLY A 322 1.52 3.78 19.84
CA GLY A 322 1.41 5.01 20.65
C GLY A 322 0.21 4.97 21.60
N VAL A 323 -0.96 4.55 21.08
CA VAL A 323 -2.19 4.39 21.89
C VAL A 323 -1.99 3.33 22.97
N SER A 324 -1.41 2.18 22.67
CA SER A 324 -1.15 1.10 23.61
C SER A 324 -0.23 1.56 24.76
N HIS A 325 0.92 2.14 24.43
CA HIS A 325 1.86 2.67 25.44
C HIS A 325 1.26 3.84 26.23
N GLY A 326 0.49 4.70 25.58
CA GLY A 326 -0.22 5.79 26.23
C GLY A 326 -1.25 5.30 27.24
N ALA A 327 -2.03 4.28 26.88
CA ALA A 327 -3.01 3.65 27.75
C ALA A 327 -2.36 2.99 28.98
N GLN A 328 -1.25 2.26 28.79
CA GLN A 328 -0.50 1.64 29.90
C GLN A 328 0.01 2.69 30.90
N LYS A 329 0.61 3.78 30.40
CA LYS A 329 1.09 4.88 31.25
C LYS A 329 -0.07 5.58 31.97
N MET A 330 -1.16 5.82 31.27
CA MET A 330 -2.36 6.44 31.87
C MET A 330 -2.97 5.55 32.96
N ASN A 331 -3.02 4.24 32.76
CA ASN A 331 -3.46 3.28 33.77
C ASN A 331 -2.61 3.38 35.04
N GLY A 332 -1.28 3.34 34.94
CA GLY A 332 -0.38 3.49 36.09
C GLY A 332 -0.59 4.81 36.85
N ILE A 333 -0.74 5.92 36.11
CA ILE A 333 -1.03 7.24 36.72
C ILE A 333 -2.35 7.23 37.46
N MET A 334 -3.41 6.66 36.86
CA MET A 334 -4.75 6.64 37.46
C MET A 334 -4.81 5.75 38.69
N GLN A 335 -4.12 4.62 38.71
CA GLN A 335 -4.00 3.76 39.90
C GLN A 335 -3.37 4.50 41.08
N ASP A 336 -2.25 5.20 40.86
CA ASP A 336 -1.58 5.96 41.93
C ASP A 336 -2.42 7.16 42.40
N ILE A 337 -3.14 7.84 41.49
CA ILE A 337 -4.09 8.89 41.86
C ILE A 337 -5.26 8.30 42.68
N GLY A 338 -5.78 7.14 42.31
CA GLY A 338 -6.84 6.44 43.04
C GLY A 338 -6.42 6.04 44.45
N ARG A 339 -5.12 5.78 44.69
CA ARG A 339 -4.53 5.55 46.01
C ARG A 339 -4.35 6.84 46.82
N GLY A 340 -4.60 8.02 46.23
CA GLY A 340 -4.47 9.33 46.90
C GLY A 340 -3.15 10.05 46.61
N THR A 341 -2.33 9.57 45.69
CA THR A 341 -1.07 10.21 45.32
C THR A 341 -1.33 11.43 44.42
N HIS A 342 -0.61 12.51 44.64
CA HIS A 342 -0.69 13.72 43.83
C HIS A 342 -0.36 13.43 42.34
N LYS A 343 -1.11 13.95 41.42
CA LYS A 343 -1.04 13.66 39.96
C LYS A 343 0.36 13.79 39.36
N LEU A 344 1.18 14.74 39.77
CA LEU A 344 2.56 14.90 39.26
C LEU A 344 3.50 13.84 39.81
N VAL A 345 3.28 13.38 41.04
CA VAL A 345 4.05 12.30 41.66
C VAL A 345 3.67 10.96 41.03
N ALA A 346 2.36 10.73 40.82
CA ALA A 346 1.85 9.56 40.11
C ALA A 346 2.48 9.42 38.71
N ALA A 347 2.57 10.50 37.95
CA ALA A 347 3.24 10.50 36.66
C ALA A 347 4.74 10.14 36.74
N ARG A 348 5.47 10.62 37.75
CA ARG A 348 6.86 10.24 37.96
C ARG A 348 7.03 8.79 38.37
N TYR A 349 6.16 8.28 39.24
CA TYR A 349 6.15 6.87 39.63
C TYR A 349 5.87 5.94 38.45
N THR A 350 4.89 6.29 37.62
CA THR A 350 4.63 5.56 36.39
C THR A 350 5.83 5.60 35.44
N PHE A 351 6.50 6.73 35.30
CA PHE A 351 7.73 6.84 34.52
C PHE A 351 8.82 5.89 35.07
N ARG A 352 9.07 5.86 36.37
CA ARG A 352 10.06 4.96 36.98
C ARG A 352 9.79 3.49 36.70
N ARG A 353 8.51 3.08 36.82
CA ARG A 353 8.09 1.67 36.62
C ARG A 353 8.13 1.25 35.16
N LEU A 354 7.66 2.11 34.25
CA LEU A 354 7.40 1.71 32.88
C LEU A 354 8.42 2.22 31.85
N PHE A 355 9.36 3.11 32.25
CA PHE A 355 10.28 3.69 31.29
C PHE A 355 11.22 2.66 30.65
N LEU A 356 11.87 1.84 31.48
CA LEU A 356 12.82 0.85 30.98
C LEU A 356 12.12 -0.22 30.13
N ALA A 357 10.99 -0.76 30.61
CA ALA A 357 10.19 -1.73 29.87
C ALA A 357 9.70 -1.16 28.55
N GLY A 358 9.19 0.07 28.54
CA GLY A 358 8.77 0.74 27.32
C GLY A 358 9.91 1.03 26.34
N LEU A 359 11.08 1.42 26.83
CA LEU A 359 12.26 1.62 25.99
C LEU A 359 12.74 0.31 25.36
N THR A 360 12.76 -0.78 26.13
CA THR A 360 13.13 -2.11 25.63
C THR A 360 12.15 -2.60 24.56
N ALA A 361 10.84 -2.40 24.76
CA ALA A 361 9.84 -2.75 23.78
C ALA A 361 10.03 -1.97 22.48
N LEU A 362 10.21 -0.64 22.56
CA LEU A 362 10.45 0.19 21.37
C LEU A 362 11.79 -0.14 20.68
N ALA A 363 12.83 -0.51 21.45
CA ALA A 363 14.09 -0.96 20.86
C ALA A 363 13.94 -2.31 20.15
N ALA A 364 13.14 -3.23 20.70
CA ALA A 364 12.82 -4.50 20.05
C ALA A 364 12.03 -4.29 18.74
N ASP A 365 11.05 -3.37 18.76
CA ASP A 365 10.31 -3.01 17.54
C ASP A 365 11.26 -2.43 16.48
N ALA A 366 12.19 -1.54 16.87
CA ALA A 366 13.15 -0.91 15.95
C ALA A 366 14.14 -1.93 15.33
N VAL A 367 14.41 -3.04 16.00
CA VAL A 367 15.26 -4.13 15.46
C VAL A 367 14.44 -5.11 14.63
N GLY A 368 13.16 -5.30 14.96
CA GLY A 368 12.26 -6.25 14.27
C GLY A 368 11.73 -5.74 12.94
N PHE A 369 11.68 -4.41 12.76
CA PHE A 369 11.27 -3.73 11.51
C PHE A 369 12.49 -3.23 10.74
#